data_28f05c63493074e9f88ae9a96c952026
#
_entry.id   28f05c63493074e9f88ae9a96c952026
#
_cell.length_a   1.000
_cell.length_b   1.000
_cell.length_c   1.000
_cell.angle_alpha   90.00
_cell.angle_beta   90.00
_cell.angle_gamma   90.00
#
_symmetry.space_group_name_H-M   'P 1'
#
loop_
_entity.id
_entity.type
_entity.pdbx_description
1 polymer ?
#
loop_
_entity_poly.entity_id
_entity_poly.type
_entity_poly.pdbx_seq_one_letter_code
_entity_poly.pdbx_strand_id
1 'polypeptide(L)'
;TCVEITVTPYNQDHLLELYSYLKHHVGVNTVFTLLMRGAPREPGAEGLDIRKYEELHAVLERDNKARILSGYYKMPFSDVLNAKRIYRPHLIAKTVREQRYQIPCYAGSLGGAMFSEGQVLPCELLVDKEIGNVRDVDYDFKKLWYSPRADEIRRHIRDTKCFCTYECFLTVNILFNPWVLAHVGKEWAELKWSKLSHRLSGKADPAAAMTLHSDE
;
A
#
# COMPACT_ATOMS: atom_id res chain seq x y z
N THR A 1 16.79 -2.00 -7.61
CA THR A 1 15.80 -3.06 -7.91
C THR A 1 14.69 -3.03 -6.86
N CYS A 2 13.42 -3.14 -7.30
CA CYS A 2 12.24 -3.22 -6.45
C CYS A 2 11.57 -4.57 -6.67
N VAL A 3 11.11 -5.19 -5.59
CA VAL A 3 10.36 -6.45 -5.63
C VAL A 3 9.05 -6.29 -4.87
N GLU A 4 8.00 -6.87 -5.38
CA GLU A 4 6.71 -6.98 -4.71
C GLU A 4 6.42 -8.44 -4.34
N ILE A 5 6.14 -8.70 -3.08
CA ILE A 5 5.79 -10.02 -2.55
C ILE A 5 4.28 -10.07 -2.33
N THR A 6 3.57 -10.87 -3.10
CA THR A 6 2.19 -11.21 -2.77
C THR A 6 2.18 -12.24 -1.66
N VAL A 7 1.71 -11.85 -0.49
CA VAL A 7 1.60 -12.73 0.68
C VAL A 7 0.35 -13.57 0.55
N THR A 8 0.54 -14.88 0.54
CA THR A 8 -0.49 -15.90 0.34
C THR A 8 -0.33 -17.04 1.34
N PRO A 9 -1.32 -17.90 1.55
CA PRO A 9 -1.15 -19.12 2.37
C PRO A 9 -0.03 -20.04 1.88
N TYR A 10 0.29 -20.02 0.60
CA TYR A 10 1.34 -20.89 0.02
C TYR A 10 2.76 -20.46 0.37
N ASN A 11 3.00 -19.17 0.62
CA ASN A 11 4.36 -18.66 0.91
C ASN A 11 4.50 -18.06 2.31
N GLN A 12 3.43 -18.01 3.10
CA GLN A 12 3.42 -17.32 4.40
C GLN A 12 4.48 -17.86 5.38
N ASP A 13 4.81 -19.14 5.33
CA ASP A 13 5.80 -19.74 6.22
C ASP A 13 7.25 -19.51 5.78
N HIS A 14 7.46 -19.06 4.53
CA HIS A 14 8.78 -18.80 3.95
C HIS A 14 9.06 -17.30 3.72
N LEU A 15 8.24 -16.40 4.22
CA LEU A 15 8.36 -14.96 3.94
C LEU A 15 9.67 -14.36 4.43
N LEU A 16 10.15 -14.76 5.61
CA LEU A 16 11.40 -14.24 6.16
C LEU A 16 12.62 -14.81 5.42
N GLU A 17 12.56 -16.05 5.01
CA GLU A 17 13.59 -16.69 4.20
C GLU A 17 13.66 -16.05 2.82
N LEU A 18 12.52 -15.87 2.15
CA LEU A 18 12.40 -15.16 0.88
C LEU A 18 12.96 -13.73 0.99
N TYR A 19 12.58 -12.99 2.03
CA TYR A 19 13.11 -11.64 2.23
C TYR A 19 14.63 -11.64 2.44
N SER A 20 15.15 -12.58 3.23
CA SER A 20 16.60 -12.72 3.44
C SER A 20 17.33 -13.00 2.11
N TYR A 21 16.80 -13.89 1.29
CA TYR A 21 17.34 -14.18 -0.04
C TYR A 21 17.33 -12.93 -0.94
N LEU A 22 16.18 -12.25 -1.03
CA LEU A 22 16.06 -11.03 -1.83
C LEU A 22 17.04 -9.95 -1.39
N LYS A 23 17.25 -9.80 -0.09
CA LYS A 23 18.14 -8.78 0.47
C LYS A 23 19.61 -9.11 0.24
N HIS A 24 20.03 -10.35 0.50
CA HIS A 24 21.45 -10.71 0.56
C HIS A 24 22.00 -11.31 -0.73
N HIS A 25 21.16 -11.97 -1.53
CA HIS A 25 21.59 -12.61 -2.78
C HIS A 25 21.17 -11.81 -4.03
N VAL A 26 19.96 -11.22 -4.01
CA VAL A 26 19.49 -10.42 -5.16
C VAL A 26 19.87 -8.95 -5.02
N GLY A 27 20.09 -8.47 -3.79
CA GLY A 27 20.49 -7.07 -3.55
C GLY A 27 19.34 -6.08 -3.80
N VAL A 28 18.11 -6.43 -3.38
CA VAL A 28 16.95 -5.55 -3.59
C VAL A 28 17.01 -4.30 -2.71
N ASN A 29 16.67 -3.15 -3.28
CA ASN A 29 16.66 -1.87 -2.59
C ASN A 29 15.33 -1.58 -1.90
N THR A 30 14.26 -2.18 -2.39
CA THR A 30 12.91 -1.93 -1.91
C THR A 30 12.07 -3.19 -2.04
N VAL A 31 11.34 -3.53 -0.98
CA VAL A 31 10.37 -4.62 -0.98
C VAL A 31 9.00 -4.04 -0.67
N PHE A 32 8.06 -4.25 -1.56
CA PHE A 32 6.64 -4.02 -1.32
C PHE A 32 5.94 -5.34 -1.01
N THR A 33 4.79 -5.25 -0.40
CA THR A 33 3.96 -6.42 -0.12
C THR A 33 2.53 -6.13 -0.53
N LEU A 34 1.89 -7.16 -1.09
CA LEU A 34 0.45 -7.23 -1.26
C LEU A 34 -0.08 -8.37 -0.41
N LEU A 35 -1.16 -8.13 0.31
CA LEU A 35 -1.86 -9.18 1.03
C LEU A 35 -2.91 -9.80 0.12
N MET A 36 -2.88 -11.12 -0.07
CA MET A 36 -3.95 -11.81 -0.78
C MET A 36 -5.30 -11.60 -0.06
N ARG A 37 -6.33 -11.32 -0.82
CA ARG A 37 -7.67 -10.99 -0.32
C ARG A 37 -8.77 -11.47 -1.26
N GLY A 38 -10.01 -11.46 -0.75
CA GLY A 38 -11.18 -11.90 -1.51
C GLY A 38 -11.30 -13.41 -1.58
N ALA A 39 -12.12 -13.89 -2.51
CA ALA A 39 -12.29 -15.31 -2.77
C ALA A 39 -11.24 -15.74 -3.81
N PRO A 40 -10.24 -16.53 -3.43
CA PRO A 40 -9.26 -17.03 -4.38
C PRO A 40 -9.93 -18.03 -5.34
N ARG A 41 -9.43 -18.07 -6.58
CA ARG A 41 -9.93 -19.06 -7.57
C ARG A 41 -9.55 -20.49 -7.17
N GLU A 42 -8.47 -20.65 -6.45
CA GLU A 42 -7.95 -21.94 -6.03
C GLU A 42 -8.46 -22.29 -4.62
N PRO A 43 -9.17 -23.44 -4.46
CA PRO A 43 -9.77 -23.85 -3.17
C PRO A 43 -8.67 -24.12 -2.16
N GLY A 44 -7.61 -24.05 -2.04
CA GLY A 44 -6.57 -24.24 -1.01
C GLY A 44 -5.90 -22.94 -0.59
N ALA A 45 -6.26 -21.84 -1.23
CA ALA A 45 -5.67 -20.54 -0.94
C ALA A 45 -6.40 -19.77 0.18
N GLU A 46 -7.06 -20.50 1.07
CA GLU A 46 -7.68 -19.96 2.29
C GLU A 46 -6.75 -20.10 3.49
N GLY A 47 -7.01 -19.36 4.57
CA GLY A 47 -6.29 -19.54 5.83
C GLY A 47 -4.98 -18.80 5.96
N LEU A 48 -4.90 -17.59 5.41
CA LEU A 48 -3.76 -16.71 5.64
C LEU A 48 -3.64 -16.36 7.14
N ASP A 49 -2.50 -16.67 7.75
CA ASP A 49 -2.16 -16.23 9.10
C ASP A 49 -1.58 -14.82 9.08
N ILE A 50 -2.37 -13.85 9.55
CA ILE A 50 -1.96 -12.44 9.59
C ILE A 50 -0.71 -12.21 10.44
N ARG A 51 -0.39 -13.07 11.39
CA ARG A 51 0.84 -12.97 12.20
C ARG A 51 2.08 -13.11 11.34
N LYS A 52 2.07 -13.98 10.32
CA LYS A 52 3.19 -14.15 9.38
C LYS A 52 3.44 -12.88 8.56
N TYR A 53 2.37 -12.21 8.14
CA TYR A 53 2.47 -10.91 7.50
C TYR A 53 3.09 -9.86 8.43
N GLU A 54 2.69 -9.84 9.70
CA GLU A 54 3.23 -8.91 10.69
C GLU A 54 4.69 -9.18 11.03
N GLU A 55 5.09 -10.45 11.14
CA GLU A 55 6.48 -10.85 11.33
C GLU A 55 7.38 -10.31 10.20
N LEU A 56 6.97 -10.48 8.95
CA LEU A 56 7.67 -9.91 7.80
C LEU A 56 7.74 -8.37 7.90
N HIS A 57 6.62 -7.73 8.24
CA HIS A 57 6.57 -6.27 8.30
C HIS A 57 7.38 -5.70 9.46
N ALA A 58 7.49 -6.37 10.59
CA ALA A 58 8.38 -5.96 11.69
C ALA A 58 9.85 -5.92 11.23
N VAL A 59 10.28 -6.88 10.43
CA VAL A 59 11.62 -6.90 9.85
C VAL A 59 11.79 -5.81 8.79
N LEU A 60 10.82 -5.65 7.87
CA LEU A 60 10.86 -4.60 6.85
C LEU A 60 10.86 -3.19 7.46
N GLU A 61 10.08 -2.95 8.51
CA GLU A 61 10.04 -1.69 9.24
C GLU A 61 11.40 -1.38 9.89
N ARG A 62 11.97 -2.35 10.61
CA ARG A 62 13.31 -2.25 11.21
C ARG A 62 14.35 -1.88 10.16
N ASP A 63 14.35 -2.59 9.04
CA ASP A 63 15.35 -2.38 7.98
C ASP A 63 15.14 -1.06 7.23
N ASN A 64 13.90 -0.58 7.10
CA ASN A 64 13.61 0.77 6.61
C ASN A 64 14.10 1.86 7.58
N LYS A 65 13.81 1.70 8.89
CA LYS A 65 14.26 2.64 9.92
C LYS A 65 15.80 2.65 10.09
N ALA A 66 16.43 1.48 9.90
CA ALA A 66 17.90 1.35 9.86
C ALA A 66 18.51 1.81 8.53
N ARG A 67 17.68 2.24 7.53
CA ARG A 67 18.11 2.68 6.20
C ARG A 67 18.81 1.60 5.37
N ILE A 68 18.59 0.35 5.70
CA ILE A 68 19.07 -0.80 4.91
C ILE A 68 18.27 -0.91 3.61
N LEU A 69 16.98 -0.61 3.64
CA LEU A 69 16.13 -0.49 2.47
C LEU A 69 15.92 1.00 2.13
N SER A 70 16.10 1.36 0.85
CA SER A 70 15.96 2.76 0.40
C SER A 70 14.50 3.22 0.35
N GLY A 71 13.56 2.31 0.14
CA GLY A 71 12.16 2.64 -0.06
C GLY A 71 11.96 3.53 -1.30
N TYR A 72 11.08 4.51 -1.19
CA TYR A 72 10.96 5.58 -2.19
C TYR A 72 12.18 6.50 -2.09
N TYR A 73 12.90 6.66 -3.18
CA TYR A 73 14.15 7.42 -3.22
C TYR A 73 14.12 8.41 -4.40
N LYS A 74 14.74 9.59 -4.19
CA LYS A 74 14.80 10.68 -5.20
C LYS A 74 13.45 11.17 -5.73
N MET A 75 12.33 10.83 -5.07
CA MET A 75 11.00 11.34 -5.40
C MET A 75 10.62 12.50 -4.47
N PRO A 76 9.88 13.50 -4.99
CA PRO A 76 9.23 14.48 -4.12
C PRO A 76 8.39 13.76 -3.04
N PHE A 77 8.44 14.25 -1.81
CA PHE A 77 7.70 13.67 -0.67
C PHE A 77 8.07 12.21 -0.31
N SER A 78 9.21 11.69 -0.78
CA SER A 78 9.64 10.31 -0.52
C SER A 78 9.61 9.92 0.97
N ASP A 79 9.99 10.83 1.85
CA ASP A 79 9.98 10.56 3.30
C ASP A 79 8.57 10.36 3.86
N VAL A 80 7.56 11.09 3.35
CA VAL A 80 6.14 10.91 3.72
C VAL A 80 5.61 9.58 3.15
N LEU A 81 5.98 9.26 1.92
CA LEU A 81 5.60 7.99 1.30
C LEU A 81 6.21 6.79 2.02
N ASN A 82 7.45 6.92 2.50
CA ASN A 82 8.10 5.88 3.31
C ASN A 82 7.44 5.75 4.69
N ALA A 83 7.10 6.85 5.35
CA ALA A 83 6.38 6.84 6.61
C ALA A 83 4.98 6.19 6.48
N LYS A 84 4.22 6.56 5.43
CA LYS A 84 2.95 5.91 5.10
C LYS A 84 3.14 4.40 4.86
N ARG A 85 4.24 4.00 4.21
CA ARG A 85 4.54 2.59 3.91
C ARG A 85 4.82 1.78 5.19
N ILE A 86 5.42 2.39 6.22
CA ILE A 86 5.58 1.76 7.54
C ILE A 86 4.22 1.63 8.25
N TYR A 87 3.41 2.66 8.23
CA TYR A 87 2.11 2.68 8.91
C TYR A 87 1.06 1.75 8.28
N ARG A 88 1.01 1.64 6.94
CA ARG A 88 -0.03 0.90 6.21
C ARG A 88 -0.18 -0.57 6.65
N PRO A 89 0.88 -1.37 6.85
CA PRO A 89 0.78 -2.75 7.29
C PRO A 89 0.10 -2.92 8.65
N HIS A 90 0.35 -2.02 9.59
CA HIS A 90 -0.33 -2.04 10.89
C HIS A 90 -1.84 -1.84 10.74
N LEU A 91 -2.25 -0.94 9.84
CA LEU A 91 -3.66 -0.73 9.52
C LEU A 91 -4.28 -1.95 8.84
N ILE A 92 -3.56 -2.61 7.92
CA ILE A 92 -4.00 -3.85 7.26
C ILE A 92 -4.19 -4.95 8.31
N ALA A 93 -3.19 -5.21 9.14
CA ALA A 93 -3.25 -6.25 10.16
C ALA A 93 -4.41 -6.00 11.15
N LYS A 94 -4.60 -4.76 11.56
CA LYS A 94 -5.73 -4.35 12.41
C LYS A 94 -7.06 -4.62 11.73
N THR A 95 -7.20 -4.26 10.45
CA THR A 95 -8.43 -4.49 9.67
C THR A 95 -8.74 -5.99 9.55
N VAL A 96 -7.72 -6.82 9.29
CA VAL A 96 -7.88 -8.29 9.20
C VAL A 96 -8.32 -8.89 10.55
N ARG A 97 -7.72 -8.47 11.66
CA ARG A 97 -8.06 -9.00 12.99
C ARG A 97 -9.44 -8.59 13.45
N GLU A 98 -9.79 -7.33 13.25
CA GLU A 98 -11.01 -6.76 13.78
C GLU A 98 -12.21 -6.90 12.84
N GLN A 99 -11.96 -7.22 11.55
CA GLN A 99 -12.99 -7.35 10.50
C GLN A 99 -13.97 -6.18 10.50
N ARG A 100 -13.43 -4.95 10.69
CA ARG A 100 -14.26 -3.75 10.77
C ARG A 100 -13.57 -2.53 10.16
N TYR A 101 -14.40 -1.54 9.86
CA TYR A 101 -14.00 -0.22 9.42
C TYR A 101 -13.00 0.43 10.38
N GLN A 102 -11.89 0.93 9.83
CA GLN A 102 -10.83 1.63 10.55
C GLN A 102 -10.72 3.10 10.12
N ILE A 103 -10.80 3.37 8.83
CA ILE A 103 -10.65 4.71 8.25
C ILE A 103 -11.59 4.88 7.05
N PRO A 104 -11.98 6.12 6.69
CA PRO A 104 -12.79 6.41 5.51
C PRO A 104 -12.15 5.87 4.22
N CYS A 105 -12.99 5.28 3.36
CA CYS A 105 -12.60 4.90 2.02
C CYS A 105 -12.95 6.03 1.03
N TYR A 106 -11.97 6.48 0.26
CA TYR A 106 -12.13 7.52 -0.77
C TYR A 106 -12.25 6.95 -2.19
N ALA A 107 -12.57 5.67 -2.32
CA ALA A 107 -12.90 5.07 -3.62
C ALA A 107 -14.09 5.78 -4.26
N GLY A 108 -14.01 6.01 -5.57
CA GLY A 108 -15.00 6.80 -6.31
C GLY A 108 -14.94 8.31 -6.05
N SER A 109 -14.12 8.78 -5.10
CA SER A 109 -13.93 10.21 -4.79
C SER A 109 -12.55 10.73 -5.18
N LEU A 110 -11.48 10.07 -4.72
CA LEU A 110 -10.10 10.43 -5.03
C LEU A 110 -9.42 9.46 -5.99
N GLY A 111 -10.08 8.39 -6.37
CA GLY A 111 -9.59 7.40 -7.31
C GLY A 111 -10.69 6.46 -7.73
N GLY A 112 -10.45 5.75 -8.82
CA GLY A 112 -11.31 4.71 -9.39
C GLY A 112 -10.48 3.77 -10.25
N ALA A 113 -11.12 2.77 -10.80
CA ALA A 113 -10.55 1.84 -11.77
C ALA A 113 -11.29 1.94 -13.09
N MET A 114 -10.55 1.83 -14.19
CA MET A 114 -11.12 1.71 -15.53
C MET A 114 -10.58 0.44 -16.18
N PHE A 115 -11.48 -0.40 -16.67
CA PHE A 115 -11.11 -1.64 -17.34
C PHE A 115 -10.99 -1.45 -18.87
N SER A 116 -10.42 -2.43 -19.54
CA SER A 116 -10.14 -2.39 -20.99
C SER A 116 -11.38 -2.17 -21.85
N GLU A 117 -12.53 -2.65 -21.40
CA GLU A 117 -13.82 -2.46 -22.06
C GLU A 117 -14.44 -1.09 -21.85
N GLY A 118 -13.75 -0.20 -21.10
CA GLY A 118 -14.18 1.16 -20.83
C GLY A 118 -15.06 1.33 -19.59
N GLN A 119 -15.33 0.26 -18.86
CA GLN A 119 -16.07 0.30 -17.60
C GLN A 119 -15.30 1.11 -16.54
N VAL A 120 -16.01 1.99 -15.86
CA VAL A 120 -15.48 2.82 -14.76
C VAL A 120 -16.11 2.37 -13.45
N LEU A 121 -15.27 2.01 -12.51
CA LEU A 121 -15.63 1.53 -11.18
C LEU A 121 -15.06 2.45 -10.10
N PRO A 122 -15.66 2.54 -8.91
CA PRO A 122 -15.09 3.28 -7.81
C PRO A 122 -13.79 2.63 -7.31
N CYS A 123 -13.69 1.29 -7.42
CA CYS A 123 -12.53 0.50 -7.01
C CYS A 123 -12.66 -0.90 -7.63
N GLU A 124 -11.54 -1.60 -7.78
CA GLU A 124 -11.48 -2.95 -8.37
C GLU A 124 -12.23 -4.03 -7.56
N LEU A 125 -12.48 -3.78 -6.26
CA LEU A 125 -13.20 -4.72 -5.41
C LEU A 125 -14.72 -4.53 -5.43
N LEU A 126 -15.20 -3.40 -5.93
CA LEU A 126 -16.62 -3.06 -6.02
C LEU A 126 -17.10 -3.22 -7.47
N VAL A 127 -16.92 -4.42 -8.01
CA VAL A 127 -17.24 -4.75 -9.41
C VAL A 127 -18.74 -4.63 -9.74
N ASP A 128 -19.60 -4.75 -8.73
CA ASP A 128 -21.06 -4.57 -8.83
C ASP A 128 -21.50 -3.09 -8.77
N LYS A 129 -20.57 -2.17 -8.56
CA LYS A 129 -20.81 -0.73 -8.41
C LYS A 129 -20.27 0.07 -9.60
N GLU A 130 -20.61 -0.36 -10.82
CA GLU A 130 -20.20 0.38 -12.00
C GLU A 130 -20.79 1.79 -12.02
N ILE A 131 -19.92 2.79 -12.29
CA ILE A 131 -20.29 4.18 -12.47
C ILE A 131 -20.87 4.39 -13.89
N GLY A 132 -20.27 3.71 -14.85
CA GLY A 132 -20.68 3.71 -16.25
C GLY A 132 -19.54 3.34 -17.19
N ASN A 133 -19.75 3.47 -18.50
CA ASN A 133 -18.74 3.15 -19.49
C ASN A 133 -18.32 4.44 -20.24
N VAL A 134 -17.01 4.67 -20.38
CA VAL A 134 -16.50 5.86 -21.06
C VAL A 134 -16.91 5.92 -22.54
N ARG A 135 -17.19 4.79 -23.19
CA ARG A 135 -17.63 4.73 -24.58
C ARG A 135 -19.03 5.28 -24.76
N ASP A 136 -19.88 5.19 -23.73
CA ASP A 136 -21.28 5.67 -23.78
C ASP A 136 -21.36 7.22 -23.65
N VAL A 137 -20.25 7.85 -23.31
CA VAL A 137 -20.16 9.31 -23.12
C VAL A 137 -19.08 9.96 -23.99
N ASP A 138 -18.76 9.34 -25.13
CA ASP A 138 -17.72 9.83 -26.06
C ASP A 138 -16.37 10.05 -25.40
N TYR A 139 -15.97 9.17 -24.48
CA TYR A 139 -14.74 9.24 -23.68
C TYR A 139 -14.64 10.49 -22.78
N ASP A 140 -15.71 11.21 -22.55
CA ASP A 140 -15.75 12.30 -21.58
C ASP A 140 -15.91 11.72 -20.15
N PHE A 141 -14.79 11.33 -19.55
CA PHE A 141 -14.74 10.77 -18.19
C PHE A 141 -15.44 11.64 -17.15
N LYS A 142 -15.44 12.99 -17.32
CA LYS A 142 -16.08 13.90 -16.37
C LYS A 142 -17.59 13.72 -16.30
N LYS A 143 -18.23 13.39 -17.43
CA LYS A 143 -19.67 13.10 -17.45
C LYS A 143 -20.03 11.91 -16.55
N LEU A 144 -19.18 10.89 -16.50
CA LEU A 144 -19.37 9.76 -15.59
C LEU A 144 -19.02 10.13 -14.16
N TRP A 145 -17.85 10.75 -13.96
CA TRP A 145 -17.31 11.00 -12.62
C TRP A 145 -18.16 11.95 -11.79
N TYR A 146 -18.83 12.90 -12.44
CA TYR A 146 -19.75 13.86 -11.81
C TYR A 146 -21.23 13.52 -12.02
N SER A 147 -21.55 12.28 -12.38
CA SER A 147 -22.92 11.82 -12.58
C SER A 147 -23.65 11.58 -11.25
N PRO A 148 -25.00 11.62 -11.24
CA PRO A 148 -25.79 11.21 -10.08
C PRO A 148 -25.49 9.75 -9.63
N ARG A 149 -25.15 8.87 -10.58
CA ARG A 149 -24.76 7.50 -10.30
C ARG A 149 -23.46 7.44 -9.50
N ALA A 150 -22.45 8.21 -9.86
CA ALA A 150 -21.20 8.30 -9.10
C ALA A 150 -21.45 8.81 -7.67
N ASP A 151 -22.34 9.79 -7.50
CA ASP A 151 -22.70 10.32 -6.18
C ASP A 151 -23.46 9.30 -5.31
N GLU A 152 -24.34 8.51 -5.92
CA GLU A 152 -25.00 7.39 -5.25
C GLU A 152 -23.98 6.38 -4.71
N ILE A 153 -23.00 6.00 -5.53
CA ILE A 153 -21.95 5.06 -5.16
C ILE A 153 -21.06 5.63 -4.05
N ARG A 154 -20.69 6.91 -4.12
CA ARG A 154 -19.94 7.59 -3.05
C ARG A 154 -20.69 7.61 -1.72
N ARG A 155 -22.02 7.86 -1.76
CA ARG A 155 -22.87 7.75 -0.58
C ARG A 155 -22.89 6.32 -0.04
N HIS A 156 -23.08 5.33 -0.90
CA HIS A 156 -23.04 3.92 -0.50
C HIS A 156 -21.72 3.56 0.22
N ILE A 157 -20.56 3.90 -0.36
CA ILE A 157 -19.25 3.64 0.23
C ILE A 157 -19.12 4.28 1.62
N ARG A 158 -19.57 5.51 1.79
CA ARG A 158 -19.54 6.22 3.06
C ARG A 158 -20.50 5.63 4.08
N ASP A 159 -21.75 5.41 3.69
CA ASP A 159 -22.85 5.04 4.59
C ASP A 159 -22.73 3.57 5.06
N THR A 160 -22.22 2.69 4.22
CA THR A 160 -21.87 1.30 4.58
C THR A 160 -20.54 1.19 5.33
N LYS A 161 -19.81 2.30 5.49
CA LYS A 161 -18.46 2.28 6.06
C LYS A 161 -17.57 1.24 5.35
N CYS A 162 -17.57 1.27 4.01
CA CYS A 162 -16.80 0.32 3.21
C CYS A 162 -15.35 0.25 3.69
N PHE A 163 -14.85 -0.94 3.93
CA PHE A 163 -13.48 -1.19 4.38
C PHE A 163 -12.90 -2.44 3.73
N CYS A 164 -11.60 -2.45 3.58
CA CYS A 164 -10.85 -3.59 3.04
C CYS A 164 -9.35 -3.43 3.37
N THR A 165 -8.55 -4.35 2.85
CA THR A 165 -7.08 -4.33 2.94
C THR A 165 -6.41 -3.93 1.61
N TYR A 166 -7.14 -3.34 0.65
CA TYR A 166 -6.62 -3.01 -0.66
C TYR A 166 -5.61 -1.86 -0.61
N GLU A 167 -4.35 -2.18 -0.82
CA GLU A 167 -3.19 -1.32 -0.59
C GLU A 167 -3.22 -0.03 -1.40
N CYS A 168 -3.72 -0.07 -2.65
CA CYS A 168 -3.81 1.11 -3.50
C CYS A 168 -4.72 2.18 -2.87
N PHE A 169 -5.96 1.79 -2.51
CA PHE A 169 -6.88 2.72 -1.86
C PHE A 169 -6.50 3.05 -0.43
N LEU A 170 -5.92 2.11 0.34
CA LEU A 170 -5.38 2.42 1.66
C LEU A 170 -4.30 3.50 1.60
N THR A 171 -3.49 3.52 0.54
CA THR A 171 -2.52 4.59 0.33
C THR A 171 -3.19 5.96 0.26
N VAL A 172 -4.23 6.09 -0.57
CA VAL A 172 -5.01 7.33 -0.71
C VAL A 172 -5.73 7.66 0.61
N ASN A 173 -6.40 6.67 1.20
CA ASN A 173 -7.15 6.83 2.44
C ASN A 173 -6.28 7.32 3.61
N ILE A 174 -5.04 6.83 3.72
CA ILE A 174 -4.08 7.27 4.74
C ILE A 174 -3.61 8.71 4.48
N LEU A 175 -3.21 9.02 3.24
CA LEU A 175 -2.63 10.33 2.90
C LEU A 175 -3.65 11.48 2.95
N PHE A 176 -4.92 11.21 2.74
CA PHE A 176 -5.98 12.21 2.75
C PHE A 176 -6.85 12.19 4.02
N ASN A 177 -6.43 11.44 5.06
CA ASN A 177 -7.10 11.42 6.35
C ASN A 177 -6.30 12.20 7.41
N PRO A 178 -6.77 13.38 7.85
CA PRO A 178 -6.04 14.22 8.80
C PRO A 178 -5.69 13.52 10.12
N TRP A 179 -6.57 12.67 10.63
CA TRP A 179 -6.37 11.94 11.88
C TRP A 179 -5.26 10.88 11.76
N VAL A 180 -5.17 10.25 10.61
CA VAL A 180 -4.13 9.24 10.32
C VAL A 180 -2.79 9.92 10.01
N LEU A 181 -2.81 11.12 9.45
CA LEU A 181 -1.58 11.88 9.17
C LEU A 181 -0.75 12.15 10.43
N ALA A 182 -1.37 12.23 11.62
CA ALA A 182 -0.62 12.34 12.87
C ALA A 182 0.27 11.10 13.12
N HIS A 183 -0.23 9.91 12.83
CA HIS A 183 0.53 8.65 12.94
C HIS A 183 1.64 8.58 11.87
N VAL A 184 1.31 8.94 10.63
CA VAL A 184 2.31 9.06 9.55
C VAL A 184 3.38 10.10 9.91
N GLY A 185 2.99 11.20 10.55
CA GLY A 185 3.90 12.24 11.04
C GLY A 185 4.89 11.72 12.08
N LYS A 186 4.46 10.82 12.98
CA LYS A 186 5.36 10.16 13.94
C LYS A 186 6.41 9.32 13.19
N GLU A 187 5.97 8.43 12.29
CA GLU A 187 6.89 7.59 11.49
C GLU A 187 7.84 8.45 10.64
N TRP A 188 7.34 9.54 10.08
CA TRP A 188 8.17 10.50 9.35
C TRP A 188 9.25 11.15 10.23
N ALA A 189 8.90 11.56 11.46
CA ALA A 189 9.85 12.14 12.40
C ALA A 189 10.94 11.13 12.80
N GLU A 190 10.57 9.86 13.03
CA GLU A 190 11.51 8.78 13.33
C GLU A 190 12.49 8.54 12.16
N LEU A 191 11.98 8.51 10.91
CA LEU A 191 12.83 8.39 9.72
C LEU A 191 13.78 9.58 9.55
N LYS A 192 13.30 10.81 9.81
CA LYS A 192 14.14 12.02 9.76
C LYS A 192 15.22 12.00 10.83
N TRP A 193 14.87 11.58 12.03
CA TRP A 193 15.83 11.44 13.12
C TRP A 193 16.90 10.40 12.81
N SER A 194 16.51 9.23 12.31
CA SER A 194 17.44 8.20 11.84
C SER A 194 18.41 8.76 10.79
N LYS A 195 17.90 9.47 9.78
CA LYS A 195 18.71 10.10 8.73
C LYS A 195 19.71 11.14 9.29
N LEU A 196 19.27 11.93 10.25
CA LEU A 196 20.12 12.94 10.91
C LEU A 196 21.20 12.27 11.75
N SER A 197 20.85 11.25 12.56
CA SER A 197 21.80 10.52 13.41
C SER A 197 22.89 9.82 12.60
N HIS A 198 22.57 9.23 11.46
CA HIS A 198 23.56 8.66 10.53
C HIS A 198 24.53 9.73 10.02
N ARG A 199 24.04 10.90 9.63
CA ARG A 199 24.88 12.02 9.16
C ARG A 199 25.81 12.54 10.29
N LEU A 200 25.30 12.70 11.50
CA LEU A 200 26.07 13.19 12.63
C LEU A 200 27.11 12.19 13.12
N SER A 201 26.87 10.89 12.98
CA SER A 201 27.83 9.84 13.35
C SER A 201 28.91 9.59 12.30
N GLY A 202 28.92 10.31 11.19
CA GLY A 202 29.87 10.11 10.08
C GLY A 202 29.74 8.78 9.37
N LYS A 203 28.68 8.01 9.64
CA LYS A 203 28.40 6.74 8.96
C LYS A 203 27.81 7.00 7.59
N ALA A 204 28.32 6.30 6.57
CA ALA A 204 27.71 6.32 5.25
C ALA A 204 26.24 5.91 5.36
N ASP A 205 25.35 6.63 4.67
CA ASP A 205 23.93 6.25 4.57
C ASP A 205 23.82 4.97 3.72
N PRO A 206 23.45 3.81 4.31
CA PRO A 206 23.40 2.57 3.56
C PRO A 206 22.43 2.65 2.35
N ALA A 207 21.36 3.41 2.47
CA ALA A 207 20.40 3.60 1.39
C ALA A 207 20.97 4.42 0.23
N ALA A 208 21.92 5.33 0.48
CA ALA A 208 22.59 6.10 -0.55
C ALA A 208 23.63 5.25 -1.31
N ALA A 209 24.31 4.33 -0.62
CA ALA A 209 25.30 3.45 -1.24
C ALA A 209 24.67 2.46 -2.23
N MET A 210 23.46 1.98 -1.96
CA MET A 210 22.76 1.02 -2.82
C MET A 210 22.27 1.60 -4.16
N THR A 211 22.21 2.93 -4.29
CA THR A 211 21.74 3.58 -5.52
C THR A 211 22.84 3.79 -6.57
N LEU A 212 24.09 3.65 -6.20
CA LEU A 212 25.23 3.83 -7.13
C LEU A 212 25.43 2.63 -8.07
N HIS A 213 24.86 1.46 -7.77
CA HIS A 213 24.96 0.25 -8.59
C HIS A 213 23.77 0.03 -9.53
N SER A 214 22.80 0.95 -9.60
CA SER A 214 21.63 0.82 -10.49
C SER A 214 21.76 1.60 -11.79
N ASP A 215 22.84 2.33 -12.00
CA ASP A 215 23.09 3.16 -13.18
C ASP A 215 24.17 2.55 -14.12
N GLU A 216 24.59 1.29 -13.89
CA GLU A 216 25.35 0.44 -14.79
C GLU A 216 24.45 -0.69 -15.34
#